data_251628bced368ddc4137cc32adaf2806
#
_entry.id   251628bced368ddc4137cc32adaf2806
#
_cell.length_a   1.000
_cell.length_b   1.000
_cell.length_c   1.000
_cell.angle_alpha   90.00
_cell.angle_beta   90.00
_cell.angle_gamma   90.00
#
_symmetry.space_group_name_H-M   'P 1'
#
loop_
_entity.id
_entity.type
_entity.pdbx_description
1 polymer ?
#
loop_
_entity_poly.entity_id
_entity_poly.type
_entity_poly.pdbx_seq_one_letter_code
_entity_poly.pdbx_strand_id
1 'polypeptide(L)'
;MSKIIWLIPLMPFVGSITLMLFGKNLRRSHIGYLGVSSVGISALLTALLAIEFMQNQEILEILVWTWMQVGSFAPGISFYFDGLTLVMMSVITGVGFLIHLFSTEFMEEDPSYARYFAYLNMFVASMLILVMADNLLLLYLGWEGVGVCSYLLVGFWYQHSANGHAARKAFIVTRIGDTAMALGLLLLFSHLGTLDIQVLMGKASQVWEVGENIPLIACLLLVCGAVGKSAQLPLHTWLPDAMAGPTPVSALIHAATMVTAGVYLIARTHGLFLLAPDAMIVVAIIGLVTSLMAAFTALMQTDIKRILAYSTISQIGYMFLALGVGAWSAGIFHLMTHAFFKALLFLGSGAIIHCLHHEHNIFKMGGLRTRMPVTFWSFMIGSAALAALPMTSGFFSKDQILLQAYQLPDLGPGLWMAGLLGALLTAIYSFRLVFVVFFGEANTEPDKDTEWRMAIPLSILCFLALVGGYFTIPVVDVFPVTGGSHPAHWVEYVSISVPIVGLVIAYFGFLNRRINIETLTTSSFGRGLGNLWLSGWGIDWLYDRLFVRPYYRLANLLKSEPVDVIYNAIVELNQLLNLWLSKSQTGRLRWYLVSMVAGLIILISLASNLGPGVLQWQ
;
A
#
# COMPACT_ATOMS: atom_id res chain seq x y z
N MET A 1 -31.25 6.00 -5.28
CA MET A 1 -29.78 6.22 -5.40
C MET A 1 -29.02 5.01 -5.90
N SER A 2 -29.51 3.78 -5.74
CA SER A 2 -28.86 2.55 -6.22
C SER A 2 -28.35 2.59 -7.67
N LYS A 3 -29.12 3.19 -8.58
CA LYS A 3 -28.78 3.27 -10.03
C LYS A 3 -27.56 4.14 -10.37
N ILE A 4 -27.05 4.94 -9.45
CA ILE A 4 -25.96 5.91 -9.72
C ILE A 4 -24.65 5.60 -8.95
N ILE A 5 -24.62 4.51 -8.18
CA ILE A 5 -23.43 4.15 -7.36
C ILE A 5 -22.16 3.95 -8.20
N TRP A 6 -22.30 3.43 -9.42
CA TRP A 6 -21.20 3.25 -10.36
C TRP A 6 -20.56 4.56 -10.84
N LEU A 7 -21.26 5.70 -10.69
CA LEU A 7 -20.70 7.02 -10.99
C LEU A 7 -19.59 7.41 -10.02
N ILE A 8 -19.61 6.88 -8.80
CA ILE A 8 -18.64 7.24 -7.76
C ILE A 8 -17.19 6.89 -8.18
N PRO A 9 -16.86 5.66 -8.61
CA PRO A 9 -15.53 5.36 -9.14
C PRO A 9 -15.31 5.93 -10.55
N LEU A 10 -16.38 6.16 -11.33
CA LEU A 10 -16.28 6.67 -12.70
C LEU A 10 -15.83 8.12 -12.74
N MET A 11 -16.28 8.99 -11.82
CA MET A 11 -15.95 10.43 -11.85
C MET A 11 -14.44 10.69 -11.79
N PRO A 12 -13.67 10.17 -10.81
CA PRO A 12 -12.23 10.35 -10.82
C PRO A 12 -11.55 9.62 -11.98
N PHE A 13 -12.09 8.52 -12.47
CA PHE A 13 -11.56 7.82 -13.65
C PHE A 13 -11.68 8.70 -14.91
N VAL A 14 -12.84 9.30 -15.15
CA VAL A 14 -13.05 10.25 -16.26
C VAL A 14 -12.17 11.49 -16.09
N GLY A 15 -12.06 12.03 -14.87
CA GLY A 15 -11.14 13.12 -14.55
C GLY A 15 -9.69 12.79 -14.93
N SER A 16 -9.24 11.60 -14.57
CA SER A 16 -7.89 11.09 -14.92
C SER A 16 -7.68 11.01 -16.44
N ILE A 17 -8.60 10.34 -17.17
CA ILE A 17 -8.48 10.19 -18.63
C ILE A 17 -8.48 11.57 -19.31
N THR A 18 -9.40 12.45 -18.91
CA THR A 18 -9.48 13.80 -19.49
C THR A 18 -8.19 14.57 -19.29
N LEU A 19 -7.59 14.50 -18.10
CA LEU A 19 -6.32 15.15 -17.82
C LEU A 19 -5.13 14.51 -18.57
N MET A 20 -5.14 13.19 -18.77
CA MET A 20 -4.12 12.51 -19.57
C MET A 20 -4.17 12.93 -21.04
N LEU A 21 -5.37 13.00 -21.63
CA LEU A 21 -5.55 13.29 -23.05
C LEU A 21 -5.42 14.77 -23.37
N PHE A 22 -6.02 15.64 -22.56
CA PHE A 22 -6.16 17.06 -22.85
C PHE A 22 -5.36 17.98 -21.93
N GLY A 23 -4.75 17.47 -20.85
CA GLY A 23 -4.10 18.28 -19.83
C GLY A 23 -2.99 19.20 -20.32
N LYS A 24 -2.30 18.84 -21.42
CA LYS A 24 -1.26 19.70 -22.05
C LYS A 24 -1.84 21.00 -22.64
N ASN A 25 -3.12 20.99 -23.03
CA ASN A 25 -3.78 22.10 -23.69
C ASN A 25 -4.63 22.95 -22.71
N LEU A 26 -4.79 22.48 -21.46
CA LEU A 26 -5.59 23.15 -20.45
C LEU A 26 -4.74 24.17 -19.66
N ARG A 27 -5.38 25.27 -19.25
CA ARG A 27 -4.78 26.20 -18.27
C ARG A 27 -4.67 25.53 -16.92
N ARG A 28 -3.66 25.88 -16.10
CA ARG A 28 -3.44 25.30 -14.75
C ARG A 28 -4.68 25.36 -13.86
N SER A 29 -5.44 26.48 -13.89
CA SER A 29 -6.68 26.59 -13.15
C SER A 29 -7.73 25.54 -13.54
N HIS A 30 -7.89 25.28 -14.84
CA HIS A 30 -8.85 24.25 -15.31
C HIS A 30 -8.39 22.83 -14.93
N ILE A 31 -7.08 22.56 -14.93
CA ILE A 31 -6.52 21.28 -14.47
C ILE A 31 -6.84 21.07 -13.00
N GLY A 32 -6.59 22.09 -12.15
CA GLY A 32 -6.91 22.02 -10.73
C GLY A 32 -8.41 21.84 -10.47
N TYR A 33 -9.27 22.62 -11.15
CA TYR A 33 -10.73 22.47 -11.03
C TYR A 33 -11.20 21.07 -11.45
N LEU A 34 -10.73 20.54 -12.57
CA LEU A 34 -11.13 19.21 -13.05
C LEU A 34 -10.63 18.12 -12.10
N GLY A 35 -9.37 18.20 -11.66
CA GLY A 35 -8.78 17.23 -10.73
C GLY A 35 -9.49 17.20 -9.38
N VAL A 36 -9.84 18.35 -8.82
CA VAL A 36 -10.53 18.46 -7.53
C VAL A 36 -12.01 18.13 -7.64
N SER A 37 -12.70 18.66 -8.67
CA SER A 37 -14.15 18.48 -8.80
C SER A 37 -14.55 17.04 -9.09
N SER A 38 -13.75 16.27 -9.83
CA SER A 38 -14.04 14.87 -10.12
C SER A 38 -14.11 14.02 -8.84
N VAL A 39 -13.17 14.21 -7.91
CA VAL A 39 -13.20 13.55 -6.59
C VAL A 39 -14.24 14.19 -5.68
N GLY A 40 -14.45 15.51 -5.78
CA GLY A 40 -15.49 16.23 -5.02
C GLY A 40 -16.91 15.77 -5.36
N ILE A 41 -17.20 15.48 -6.63
CA ILE A 41 -18.47 14.88 -7.05
C ILE A 41 -18.63 13.48 -6.44
N SER A 42 -17.57 12.65 -6.48
CA SER A 42 -17.60 11.34 -5.83
C SER A 42 -17.84 11.45 -4.33
N ALA A 43 -17.22 12.43 -3.65
CA ALA A 43 -17.44 12.66 -2.22
C ALA A 43 -18.89 13.10 -1.93
N LEU A 44 -19.45 13.97 -2.75
CA LEU A 44 -20.85 14.39 -2.63
C LEU A 44 -21.81 13.20 -2.83
N LEU A 45 -21.60 12.40 -3.86
CA LEU A 45 -22.43 11.22 -4.12
C LEU A 45 -22.32 10.20 -2.98
N THR A 46 -21.11 10.00 -2.43
CA THR A 46 -20.90 9.15 -1.26
C THR A 46 -21.63 9.69 -0.03
N ALA A 47 -21.59 10.99 0.22
CA ALA A 47 -22.31 11.61 1.34
C ALA A 47 -23.83 11.45 1.22
N LEU A 48 -24.37 11.60 0.01
CA LEU A 48 -25.79 11.38 -0.25
C LEU A 48 -26.20 9.92 -0.02
N LEU A 49 -25.38 8.97 -0.46
CA LEU A 49 -25.58 7.54 -0.17
C LEU A 49 -25.47 7.22 1.31
N ALA A 50 -24.55 7.89 2.05
CA ALA A 50 -24.43 7.72 3.48
C ALA A 50 -25.71 8.14 4.21
N ILE A 51 -26.33 9.25 3.82
CA ILE A 51 -27.60 9.71 4.40
C ILE A 51 -28.71 8.69 4.14
N GLU A 52 -28.81 8.16 2.91
CA GLU A 52 -29.81 7.15 2.56
C GLU A 52 -29.58 5.83 3.32
N PHE A 53 -28.33 5.37 3.40
CA PHE A 53 -27.97 4.15 4.12
C PHE A 53 -28.25 4.25 5.63
N MET A 54 -27.98 5.39 6.25
CA MET A 54 -28.27 5.61 7.67
C MET A 54 -29.77 5.59 7.98
N GLN A 55 -30.63 5.81 6.99
CA GLN A 55 -32.08 5.74 7.15
C GLN A 55 -32.65 4.34 6.91
N ASN A 56 -32.15 3.63 5.90
CA ASN A 56 -32.77 2.39 5.39
C ASN A 56 -31.94 1.14 5.66
N GLN A 57 -30.62 1.25 5.89
CA GLN A 57 -29.64 0.15 6.07
C GLN A 57 -29.73 -0.91 4.94
N GLU A 58 -30.04 -0.46 3.72
CA GLU A 58 -30.22 -1.35 2.56
C GLU A 58 -28.88 -1.71 1.94
N ILE A 59 -28.59 -3.01 1.86
CA ILE A 59 -27.42 -3.55 1.15
C ILE A 59 -27.74 -3.53 -0.35
N LEU A 60 -26.81 -3.01 -1.18
CA LEU A 60 -26.98 -2.93 -2.62
C LEU A 60 -25.95 -3.80 -3.33
N GLU A 61 -26.42 -4.62 -4.25
CA GLU A 61 -25.61 -5.38 -5.18
C GLU A 61 -25.99 -4.98 -6.61
N ILE A 62 -25.02 -4.50 -7.39
CA ILE A 62 -25.29 -3.91 -8.71
C ILE A 62 -24.30 -4.47 -9.73
N LEU A 63 -24.83 -5.32 -10.62
CA LEU A 63 -24.10 -5.76 -11.80
C LEU A 63 -24.20 -4.67 -12.88
N VAL A 64 -23.04 -4.13 -13.30
CA VAL A 64 -22.96 -3.16 -14.39
C VAL A 64 -22.90 -3.87 -15.73
N TRP A 65 -21.97 -4.84 -15.89
CA TRP A 65 -21.94 -5.78 -17.03
C TRP A 65 -21.08 -7.01 -16.71
N THR A 66 -21.27 -8.09 -17.45
CA THR A 66 -20.40 -9.29 -17.37
C THR A 66 -19.09 -9.00 -18.08
N TRP A 67 -17.95 -9.07 -17.35
CA TRP A 67 -16.62 -8.76 -17.88
C TRP A 67 -16.15 -9.82 -18.90
N MET A 68 -16.24 -11.10 -18.50
CA MET A 68 -15.90 -12.24 -19.35
C MET A 68 -16.79 -13.43 -19.00
N GLN A 69 -16.90 -14.39 -19.92
CA GLN A 69 -17.61 -15.63 -19.67
C GLN A 69 -16.85 -16.80 -20.28
N VAL A 70 -16.48 -17.77 -19.43
CA VAL A 70 -15.82 -19.01 -19.84
C VAL A 70 -16.48 -20.16 -19.10
N GLY A 71 -17.34 -20.89 -19.77
CA GLY A 71 -18.17 -21.93 -19.13
C GLY A 71 -19.09 -21.34 -18.05
N SER A 72 -18.99 -21.86 -16.84
CA SER A 72 -19.72 -21.35 -15.68
C SER A 72 -19.05 -20.16 -14.99
N PHE A 73 -17.81 -19.84 -15.35
CA PHE A 73 -17.08 -18.69 -14.80
C PHE A 73 -17.46 -17.43 -15.57
N ALA A 74 -18.23 -16.53 -14.93
CA ALA A 74 -18.73 -15.29 -15.53
C ALA A 74 -18.60 -14.12 -14.55
N PRO A 75 -17.36 -13.69 -14.20
CA PRO A 75 -17.15 -12.56 -13.31
C PRO A 75 -17.69 -11.29 -13.95
N GLY A 76 -18.45 -10.54 -13.15
CA GLY A 76 -19.01 -9.26 -13.54
C GLY A 76 -18.17 -8.08 -13.05
N ILE A 77 -18.32 -6.93 -13.71
CA ILE A 77 -18.07 -5.64 -13.08
C ILE A 77 -19.31 -5.34 -12.26
N SER A 78 -19.26 -5.73 -10.99
CA SER A 78 -20.36 -5.65 -10.03
C SER A 78 -19.86 -4.98 -8.75
N PHE A 79 -20.72 -4.16 -8.17
CA PHE A 79 -20.42 -3.40 -6.97
C PHE A 79 -21.32 -3.86 -5.82
N TYR A 80 -20.69 -4.02 -4.65
CA TYR A 80 -21.33 -4.38 -3.41
C TYR A 80 -21.21 -3.22 -2.42
N PHE A 81 -22.36 -2.79 -1.88
CA PHE A 81 -22.43 -1.66 -0.98
C PHE A 81 -23.12 -2.07 0.32
N ASP A 82 -22.34 -2.01 1.40
CA ASP A 82 -22.75 -2.23 2.79
C ASP A 82 -22.08 -1.20 3.71
N GLY A 83 -22.24 -1.35 5.00
CA GLY A 83 -21.62 -0.45 5.98
C GLY A 83 -20.10 -0.36 5.90
N LEU A 84 -19.40 -1.47 5.63
CA LEU A 84 -17.95 -1.48 5.46
C LEU A 84 -17.53 -0.71 4.20
N THR A 85 -18.21 -0.96 3.07
CA THR A 85 -17.97 -0.23 1.82
C THR A 85 -18.22 1.26 2.02
N LEU A 86 -19.29 1.64 2.73
CA LEU A 86 -19.61 3.04 3.02
C LEU A 86 -18.50 3.74 3.82
N VAL A 87 -17.98 3.11 4.89
CA VAL A 87 -16.87 3.68 5.67
C VAL A 87 -15.65 3.90 4.79
N MET A 88 -15.27 2.91 3.98
CA MET A 88 -14.11 3.01 3.09
C MET A 88 -14.29 4.09 2.03
N MET A 89 -15.44 4.13 1.36
CA MET A 89 -15.75 5.16 0.35
C MET A 89 -15.72 6.56 0.96
N SER A 90 -16.29 6.75 2.16
CA SER A 90 -16.31 8.04 2.85
C SER A 90 -14.90 8.54 3.16
N VAL A 91 -14.02 7.65 3.61
CA VAL A 91 -12.61 7.96 3.86
C VAL A 91 -11.88 8.28 2.55
N ILE A 92 -12.02 7.44 1.52
CA ILE A 92 -11.31 7.60 0.25
C ILE A 92 -11.72 8.89 -0.46
N THR A 93 -13.02 9.16 -0.56
CA THR A 93 -13.53 10.33 -1.28
C THR A 93 -13.41 11.61 -0.47
N GLY A 94 -13.74 11.58 0.83
CA GLY A 94 -13.70 12.76 1.69
C GLY A 94 -12.27 13.24 1.97
N VAL A 95 -11.41 12.37 2.48
CA VAL A 95 -10.00 12.71 2.71
C VAL A 95 -9.27 12.93 1.38
N GLY A 96 -9.59 12.12 0.36
CA GLY A 96 -9.06 12.29 -1.00
C GLY A 96 -9.36 13.67 -1.59
N PHE A 97 -10.60 14.17 -1.46
CA PHE A 97 -10.97 15.52 -1.89
C PHE A 97 -10.14 16.60 -1.20
N LEU A 98 -9.95 16.51 0.13
CA LEU A 98 -9.14 17.46 0.89
C LEU A 98 -7.67 17.45 0.45
N ILE A 99 -7.13 16.26 0.16
CA ILE A 99 -5.76 16.11 -0.38
C ILE A 99 -5.65 16.72 -1.78
N HIS A 100 -6.65 16.53 -2.65
CA HIS A 100 -6.64 17.15 -3.98
C HIS A 100 -6.71 18.68 -3.89
N LEU A 101 -7.52 19.23 -2.98
CA LEU A 101 -7.58 20.66 -2.76
C LEU A 101 -6.23 21.21 -2.28
N PHE A 102 -5.61 20.60 -1.28
CA PHE A 102 -4.28 20.94 -0.80
C PHE A 102 -3.23 20.90 -1.93
N SER A 103 -3.32 19.89 -2.79
CA SER A 103 -2.39 19.69 -3.89
C SER A 103 -2.42 20.79 -4.94
N THR A 104 -3.53 21.55 -5.04
CA THR A 104 -3.62 22.66 -6.00
C THR A 104 -2.61 23.76 -5.74
N GLU A 105 -2.23 23.98 -4.48
CA GLU A 105 -1.21 24.92 -4.08
C GLU A 105 0.17 24.27 -4.01
N PHE A 106 0.27 23.11 -3.37
CA PHE A 106 1.55 22.41 -3.17
C PHE A 106 2.28 22.12 -4.49
N MET A 107 1.55 21.82 -5.57
CA MET A 107 2.09 21.48 -6.90
C MET A 107 1.96 22.62 -7.91
N GLU A 108 1.55 23.82 -7.50
CA GLU A 108 1.22 24.92 -8.42
C GLU A 108 2.37 25.28 -9.36
N GLU A 109 3.61 25.20 -8.91
CA GLU A 109 4.79 25.55 -9.69
C GLU A 109 5.34 24.38 -10.53
N ASP A 110 4.88 23.14 -10.30
CA ASP A 110 5.40 21.96 -10.98
C ASP A 110 5.02 21.94 -12.47
N PRO A 111 5.97 21.74 -13.40
CA PRO A 111 5.70 21.70 -14.84
C PRO A 111 4.79 20.52 -15.24
N SER A 112 4.74 19.46 -14.46
CA SER A 112 3.96 18.25 -14.72
C SER A 112 2.62 18.22 -13.96
N TYR A 113 2.05 19.38 -13.65
CA TYR A 113 0.83 19.55 -12.86
C TYR A 113 -0.36 18.72 -13.36
N ALA A 114 -0.60 18.66 -14.69
CA ALA A 114 -1.69 17.85 -15.26
C ALA A 114 -1.46 16.35 -15.05
N ARG A 115 -0.23 15.87 -15.25
CA ARG A 115 0.14 14.47 -15.03
C ARG A 115 -0.03 14.07 -13.57
N TYR A 116 0.31 14.96 -12.65
CA TYR A 116 0.12 14.75 -11.22
C TYR A 116 -1.35 14.48 -10.87
N PHE A 117 -2.27 15.38 -11.27
CA PHE A 117 -3.69 15.21 -11.00
C PHE A 117 -4.30 14.02 -11.74
N ALA A 118 -3.82 13.72 -12.95
CA ALA A 118 -4.25 12.52 -13.68
C ALA A 118 -3.96 11.24 -12.89
N TYR A 119 -2.74 11.10 -12.38
CA TYR A 119 -2.35 9.93 -11.58
C TYR A 119 -3.05 9.87 -10.23
N LEU A 120 -3.24 11.03 -9.58
CA LEU A 120 -3.92 11.11 -8.28
C LEU A 120 -5.39 10.69 -8.40
N ASN A 121 -6.09 11.15 -9.45
CA ASN A 121 -7.47 10.76 -9.77
C ASN A 121 -7.58 9.27 -10.11
N MET A 122 -6.65 8.73 -10.92
CA MET A 122 -6.61 7.31 -11.25
C MET A 122 -6.44 6.44 -9.99
N PHE A 123 -5.63 6.93 -9.05
CA PHE A 123 -5.42 6.25 -7.78
C PHE A 123 -6.70 6.16 -6.94
N VAL A 124 -7.44 7.28 -6.84
CA VAL A 124 -8.74 7.30 -6.14
C VAL A 124 -9.76 6.38 -6.84
N ALA A 125 -9.84 6.42 -8.17
CA ALA A 125 -10.71 5.54 -8.94
C ALA A 125 -10.41 4.06 -8.70
N SER A 126 -9.11 3.68 -8.75
CA SER A 126 -8.67 2.30 -8.52
C SER A 126 -9.00 1.83 -7.11
N MET A 127 -8.81 2.71 -6.10
CA MET A 127 -9.14 2.36 -4.71
C MET A 127 -10.64 2.22 -4.49
N LEU A 128 -11.47 3.05 -5.15
CA LEU A 128 -12.92 2.92 -5.11
C LEU A 128 -13.39 1.60 -5.75
N ILE A 129 -12.83 1.22 -6.90
CA ILE A 129 -13.09 -0.09 -7.52
C ILE A 129 -12.75 -1.23 -6.55
N LEU A 130 -11.62 -1.14 -5.86
CA LEU A 130 -11.17 -2.15 -4.90
C LEU A 130 -12.20 -2.35 -3.77
N VAL A 131 -12.62 -1.25 -3.13
CA VAL A 131 -13.49 -1.34 -1.94
C VAL A 131 -14.96 -1.57 -2.26
N MET A 132 -15.38 -1.29 -3.49
CA MET A 132 -16.74 -1.53 -3.96
C MET A 132 -16.91 -2.87 -4.67
N ALA A 133 -15.82 -3.60 -4.93
CA ALA A 133 -15.87 -4.87 -5.65
C ALA A 133 -16.73 -5.92 -4.94
N ASP A 134 -17.64 -6.52 -5.68
CA ASP A 134 -18.49 -7.63 -5.25
C ASP A 134 -17.74 -8.98 -5.30
N ASN A 135 -16.76 -9.10 -6.17
CA ASN A 135 -15.97 -10.31 -6.35
C ASN A 135 -14.46 -10.05 -6.21
N LEU A 136 -13.73 -11.10 -5.83
CA LEU A 136 -12.27 -11.04 -5.59
C LEU A 136 -11.46 -10.71 -6.85
N LEU A 137 -11.97 -11.00 -8.05
CA LEU A 137 -11.28 -10.67 -9.30
C LEU A 137 -11.33 -9.16 -9.58
N LEU A 138 -12.49 -8.53 -9.40
CA LEU A 138 -12.64 -7.07 -9.53
C LEU A 138 -11.87 -6.34 -8.41
N LEU A 139 -11.89 -6.90 -7.19
CA LEU A 139 -11.06 -6.42 -6.08
C LEU A 139 -9.58 -6.46 -6.47
N TYR A 140 -9.12 -7.56 -7.06
CA TYR A 140 -7.73 -7.71 -7.52
C TYR A 140 -7.38 -6.73 -8.64
N LEU A 141 -8.30 -6.42 -9.56
CA LEU A 141 -8.10 -5.37 -10.57
C LEU A 141 -7.85 -4.00 -9.92
N GLY A 142 -8.69 -3.61 -8.95
CA GLY A 142 -8.47 -2.39 -8.16
C GLY A 142 -7.14 -2.42 -7.38
N TRP A 143 -6.80 -3.58 -6.83
CA TRP A 143 -5.55 -3.83 -6.10
C TRP A 143 -4.29 -3.60 -6.95
N GLU A 144 -4.30 -4.08 -8.18
CA GLU A 144 -3.23 -3.85 -9.14
C GLU A 144 -3.22 -2.39 -9.62
N GLY A 145 -4.40 -1.81 -9.81
CA GLY A 145 -4.54 -0.40 -10.18
C GLY A 145 -3.89 0.54 -9.18
N VAL A 146 -4.13 0.36 -7.87
CA VAL A 146 -3.48 1.18 -6.83
C VAL A 146 -1.96 0.93 -6.79
N GLY A 147 -1.50 -0.29 -7.11
CA GLY A 147 -0.09 -0.64 -7.23
C GLY A 147 0.61 0.15 -8.34
N VAL A 148 0.03 0.17 -9.53
CA VAL A 148 0.55 0.94 -10.68
C VAL A 148 0.53 2.44 -10.40
N CYS A 149 -0.57 2.96 -9.85
CA CYS A 149 -0.68 4.38 -9.51
C CYS A 149 0.37 4.79 -8.47
N SER A 150 0.62 3.96 -7.46
CA SER A 150 1.67 4.23 -6.47
C SER A 150 3.06 4.26 -7.10
N TYR A 151 3.37 3.34 -8.02
CA TYR A 151 4.62 3.34 -8.78
C TYR A 151 4.82 4.66 -9.52
N LEU A 152 3.79 5.13 -10.25
CA LEU A 152 3.83 6.37 -11.02
C LEU A 152 3.94 7.62 -10.14
N LEU A 153 3.31 7.61 -8.96
CA LEU A 153 3.30 8.74 -8.02
C LEU A 153 4.54 8.79 -7.13
N VAL A 154 5.08 7.65 -6.67
CA VAL A 154 6.35 7.59 -5.93
C VAL A 154 7.50 8.00 -6.84
N GLY A 155 7.50 7.54 -8.10
CA GLY A 155 8.47 7.91 -9.13
C GLY A 155 8.12 9.19 -9.89
N PHE A 156 7.27 10.07 -9.36
CA PHE A 156 6.77 11.24 -10.09
C PHE A 156 7.88 12.14 -10.62
N TRP A 157 8.90 12.41 -9.81
CA TRP A 157 10.12 13.13 -10.20
C TRP A 157 11.22 12.15 -10.66
N TYR A 158 10.92 11.39 -11.71
CA TYR A 158 11.77 10.30 -12.26
C TYR A 158 13.12 10.77 -12.79
N GLN A 159 13.32 12.08 -13.01
CA GLN A 159 14.62 12.65 -13.39
C GLN A 159 15.72 12.35 -12.35
N HIS A 160 15.34 12.20 -11.09
CA HIS A 160 16.24 11.75 -10.04
C HIS A 160 16.21 10.21 -9.97
N SER A 161 17.34 9.56 -10.29
CA SER A 161 17.45 8.10 -10.34
C SER A 161 17.04 7.42 -9.01
N ALA A 162 17.29 8.07 -7.87
CA ALA A 162 16.89 7.59 -6.55
C ALA A 162 15.36 7.39 -6.43
N ASN A 163 14.56 8.31 -7.02
CA ASN A 163 13.10 8.21 -7.01
C ASN A 163 12.61 7.05 -7.88
N GLY A 164 13.27 6.81 -9.02
CA GLY A 164 13.01 5.65 -9.87
C GLY A 164 13.34 4.33 -9.17
N HIS A 165 14.42 4.28 -8.37
CA HIS A 165 14.75 3.12 -7.53
C HIS A 165 13.71 2.89 -6.44
N ALA A 166 13.26 3.94 -5.75
CA ALA A 166 12.21 3.86 -4.72
C ALA A 166 10.89 3.35 -5.31
N ALA A 167 10.46 3.88 -6.46
CA ALA A 167 9.25 3.44 -7.15
C ALA A 167 9.32 1.96 -7.54
N ARG A 168 10.45 1.54 -8.16
CA ARG A 168 10.67 0.14 -8.53
C ARG A 168 10.67 -0.79 -7.30
N LYS A 169 11.33 -0.39 -6.20
CA LYS A 169 11.32 -1.16 -4.95
C LYS A 169 9.88 -1.31 -4.43
N ALA A 170 9.11 -0.23 -4.37
CA ALA A 170 7.73 -0.25 -3.94
C ALA A 170 6.89 -1.22 -4.79
N PHE A 171 7.02 -1.14 -6.13
CA PHE A 171 6.29 -2.01 -7.04
C PHE A 171 6.67 -3.48 -6.89
N ILE A 172 7.98 -3.82 -6.87
CA ILE A 172 8.44 -5.21 -6.80
C ILE A 172 8.07 -5.85 -5.46
N VAL A 173 8.28 -5.15 -4.34
CA VAL A 173 7.99 -5.70 -3.01
C VAL A 173 6.49 -5.96 -2.85
N THR A 174 5.62 -5.03 -3.28
CA THR A 174 4.18 -5.26 -3.24
C THR A 174 3.74 -6.38 -4.18
N ARG A 175 4.39 -6.52 -5.35
CA ARG A 175 4.09 -7.57 -6.33
C ARG A 175 4.34 -8.98 -5.81
N ILE A 176 5.29 -9.18 -4.90
CA ILE A 176 5.49 -10.47 -4.23
C ILE A 176 4.21 -10.86 -3.47
N GLY A 177 3.63 -9.93 -2.71
CA GLY A 177 2.36 -10.16 -2.01
C GLY A 177 1.19 -10.37 -2.97
N ASP A 178 1.12 -9.56 -4.04
CA ASP A 178 0.05 -9.64 -5.05
C ASP A 178 0.04 -11.01 -5.74
N THR A 179 1.23 -11.58 -6.02
CA THR A 179 1.36 -12.93 -6.60
C THR A 179 0.85 -14.01 -5.64
N ALA A 180 1.17 -13.90 -4.35
CA ALA A 180 0.64 -14.82 -3.35
C ALA A 180 -0.89 -14.72 -3.25
N MET A 181 -1.44 -13.50 -3.25
CA MET A 181 -2.89 -13.26 -3.28
C MET A 181 -3.53 -13.92 -4.51
N ALA A 182 -2.95 -13.77 -5.70
CA ALA A 182 -3.46 -14.40 -6.92
C ALA A 182 -3.51 -15.93 -6.79
N LEU A 183 -2.48 -16.56 -6.21
CA LEU A 183 -2.51 -17.99 -5.91
C LEU A 183 -3.62 -18.36 -4.92
N GLY A 184 -3.86 -17.49 -3.91
CA GLY A 184 -4.99 -17.65 -2.99
C GLY A 184 -6.34 -17.62 -3.69
N LEU A 185 -6.55 -16.66 -4.63
CA LEU A 185 -7.76 -16.58 -5.43
C LEU A 185 -7.97 -17.84 -6.29
N LEU A 186 -6.91 -18.33 -6.93
CA LEU A 186 -6.97 -19.57 -7.73
C LEU A 186 -7.30 -20.79 -6.87
N LEU A 187 -6.72 -20.88 -5.66
CA LEU A 187 -7.01 -21.93 -4.71
C LEU A 187 -8.49 -21.89 -4.28
N LEU A 188 -9.00 -20.73 -3.91
CA LEU A 188 -10.41 -20.53 -3.54
C LEU A 188 -11.34 -20.92 -4.69
N PHE A 189 -11.05 -20.46 -5.91
CA PHE A 189 -11.85 -20.78 -7.08
C PHE A 189 -11.85 -22.27 -7.39
N SER A 190 -10.71 -22.95 -7.31
CA SER A 190 -10.59 -24.39 -7.61
C SER A 190 -11.43 -25.27 -6.66
N HIS A 191 -11.65 -24.83 -5.41
CA HIS A 191 -12.41 -25.61 -4.41
C HIS A 191 -13.88 -25.18 -4.31
N LEU A 192 -14.16 -23.88 -4.43
CA LEU A 192 -15.51 -23.33 -4.20
C LEU A 192 -16.25 -23.00 -5.51
N GLY A 193 -15.55 -22.95 -6.66
CA GLY A 193 -16.12 -22.66 -7.97
C GLY A 193 -16.65 -21.24 -8.16
N THR A 194 -16.33 -20.30 -7.26
CA THR A 194 -16.75 -18.91 -7.34
C THR A 194 -15.68 -17.98 -6.74
N LEU A 195 -15.66 -16.73 -7.21
CA LEU A 195 -14.90 -15.62 -6.62
C LEU A 195 -15.80 -14.48 -6.11
N ASP A 196 -17.10 -14.63 -6.23
CA ASP A 196 -18.08 -13.74 -5.60
C ASP A 196 -17.92 -13.80 -4.09
N ILE A 197 -17.70 -12.67 -3.42
CA ILE A 197 -17.23 -12.63 -2.02
C ILE A 197 -18.29 -13.19 -1.06
N GLN A 198 -19.56 -12.79 -1.25
CA GLN A 198 -20.63 -13.20 -0.33
C GLN A 198 -20.96 -14.68 -0.52
N VAL A 199 -21.08 -15.12 -1.76
CA VAL A 199 -21.32 -16.53 -2.12
C VAL A 199 -20.17 -17.41 -1.66
N LEU A 200 -18.93 -16.94 -1.84
CA LEU A 200 -17.71 -17.64 -1.44
C LEU A 200 -17.66 -17.89 0.07
N MET A 201 -17.93 -16.84 0.88
CA MET A 201 -17.97 -16.99 2.34
C MET A 201 -19.08 -17.96 2.81
N GLY A 202 -20.27 -17.85 2.19
CA GLY A 202 -21.37 -18.76 2.50
C GLY A 202 -21.08 -20.21 2.12
N LYS A 203 -20.45 -20.47 0.96
CA LYS A 203 -20.03 -21.81 0.56
C LYS A 203 -18.89 -22.35 1.42
N ALA A 204 -17.92 -21.51 1.77
CA ALA A 204 -16.78 -21.92 2.58
C ALA A 204 -17.23 -22.51 3.92
N SER A 205 -18.18 -21.87 4.60
CA SER A 205 -18.71 -22.36 5.88
C SER A 205 -19.55 -23.65 5.77
N GLN A 206 -19.98 -24.01 4.54
CA GLN A 206 -20.69 -25.26 4.29
C GLN A 206 -19.76 -26.43 3.89
N VAL A 207 -18.63 -26.10 3.27
CA VAL A 207 -17.69 -27.08 2.69
C VAL A 207 -16.55 -27.41 3.64
N TRP A 208 -16.13 -26.45 4.46
CA TRP A 208 -14.95 -26.58 5.32
C TRP A 208 -15.31 -26.46 6.80
N GLU A 209 -14.63 -27.29 7.62
CA GLU A 209 -14.67 -27.18 9.08
C GLU A 209 -13.59 -26.20 9.60
N VAL A 210 -13.80 -25.72 10.82
CA VAL A 210 -12.84 -24.82 11.46
C VAL A 210 -11.53 -25.56 11.75
N GLY A 211 -10.40 -24.99 11.33
CA GLY A 211 -9.06 -25.57 11.51
C GLY A 211 -8.58 -26.43 10.37
N GLU A 212 -9.34 -26.57 9.27
CA GLU A 212 -8.86 -27.30 8.11
C GLU A 212 -7.69 -26.60 7.39
N ASN A 213 -6.85 -27.39 6.68
CA ASN A 213 -5.65 -26.90 6.01
C ASN A 213 -5.95 -26.01 4.80
N ILE A 214 -7.02 -26.27 4.06
CA ILE A 214 -7.33 -25.52 2.82
C ILE A 214 -7.69 -24.07 3.13
N PRO A 215 -8.65 -23.76 4.02
CA PRO A 215 -8.91 -22.38 4.43
C PRO A 215 -7.69 -21.72 5.10
N LEU A 216 -6.89 -22.47 5.88
CA LEU A 216 -5.64 -21.95 6.45
C LEU A 216 -4.68 -21.47 5.37
N ILE A 217 -4.39 -22.30 4.36
CA ILE A 217 -3.48 -21.94 3.27
C ILE A 217 -4.04 -20.76 2.45
N ALA A 218 -5.33 -20.79 2.13
CA ALA A 218 -5.98 -19.69 1.41
C ALA A 218 -5.88 -18.37 2.17
N CYS A 219 -6.18 -18.36 3.48
CA CYS A 219 -6.05 -17.18 4.33
C CYS A 219 -4.60 -16.69 4.42
N LEU A 220 -3.61 -17.58 4.59
CA LEU A 220 -2.20 -17.18 4.62
C LEU A 220 -1.73 -16.57 3.29
N LEU A 221 -2.22 -17.05 2.15
CA LEU A 221 -1.95 -16.45 0.84
C LEU A 221 -2.58 -15.06 0.70
N LEU A 222 -3.81 -14.86 1.19
CA LEU A 222 -4.44 -13.55 1.27
C LEU A 222 -3.69 -12.61 2.23
N VAL A 223 -3.21 -13.12 3.38
CA VAL A 223 -2.38 -12.37 4.33
C VAL A 223 -1.07 -11.91 3.67
N CYS A 224 -0.42 -12.73 2.85
CA CYS A 224 0.77 -12.31 2.10
C CYS A 224 0.48 -11.10 1.18
N GLY A 225 -0.67 -11.11 0.50
CA GLY A 225 -1.14 -9.96 -0.28
C GLY A 225 -1.36 -8.73 0.60
N ALA A 226 -2.08 -8.91 1.71
CA ALA A 226 -2.36 -7.84 2.67
C ALA A 226 -1.08 -7.23 3.26
N VAL A 227 -0.11 -8.06 3.65
CA VAL A 227 1.21 -7.67 4.18
C VAL A 227 1.97 -6.82 3.16
N GLY A 228 1.91 -7.16 1.88
CA GLY A 228 2.57 -6.41 0.80
C GLY A 228 2.05 -4.97 0.70
N LYS A 229 0.74 -4.77 0.52
CA LYS A 229 0.15 -3.43 0.39
C LYS A 229 0.14 -2.65 1.70
N SER A 230 -0.12 -3.31 2.81
CA SER A 230 -0.17 -2.69 4.14
C SER A 230 1.21 -2.51 4.80
N ALA A 231 2.29 -2.81 4.08
CA ALA A 231 3.67 -2.65 4.54
C ALA A 231 3.91 -3.26 5.94
N GLN A 232 3.45 -4.50 6.14
CA GLN A 232 3.73 -5.26 7.34
C GLN A 232 4.93 -6.18 7.13
N LEU A 233 5.53 -6.68 8.20
CA LEU A 233 6.61 -7.67 8.10
C LEU A 233 6.14 -8.93 7.36
N PRO A 234 6.96 -9.45 6.42
CA PRO A 234 8.30 -9.01 6.05
C PRO A 234 8.34 -7.96 4.92
N LEU A 235 7.24 -7.60 4.27
CA LEU A 235 7.18 -6.79 3.05
C LEU A 235 7.01 -5.27 3.31
N HIS A 236 7.59 -4.72 4.39
CA HIS A 236 7.39 -3.32 4.82
C HIS A 236 8.41 -2.32 4.25
N THR A 237 9.55 -2.77 3.73
CA THR A 237 10.74 -1.94 3.46
C THR A 237 10.54 -0.90 2.37
N TRP A 238 9.51 -1.04 1.54
CA TRP A 238 9.20 -0.09 0.47
C TRP A 238 8.56 1.22 0.96
N LEU A 239 7.81 1.17 2.09
CA LEU A 239 6.99 2.30 2.51
C LEU A 239 7.80 3.52 2.95
N PRO A 240 8.92 3.40 3.72
CA PRO A 240 9.78 4.54 4.04
C PRO A 240 10.46 5.17 2.82
N ASP A 241 10.74 4.38 1.79
CA ASP A 241 11.36 4.88 0.55
C ASP A 241 10.33 5.53 -0.38
N ALA A 242 9.03 5.19 -0.24
CA ALA A 242 7.95 5.85 -0.94
C ALA A 242 7.82 7.36 -0.61
N MET A 243 8.55 7.85 0.40
CA MET A 243 8.68 9.28 0.71
C MET A 243 9.40 10.10 -0.36
N ALA A 244 9.97 9.47 -1.39
CA ALA A 244 10.54 10.10 -2.57
C ALA A 244 9.50 10.88 -3.42
N GLY A 245 8.23 10.50 -3.35
CA GLY A 245 7.14 11.20 -4.03
C GLY A 245 6.71 12.51 -3.36
N PRO A 246 5.85 13.31 -4.05
CA PRO A 246 5.27 14.53 -3.48
C PRO A 246 4.51 14.26 -2.18
N THR A 247 4.57 15.18 -1.21
CA THR A 247 3.99 14.97 0.13
C THR A 247 2.48 14.71 0.13
N PRO A 248 1.63 15.36 -0.72
CA PRO A 248 0.21 15.00 -0.75
C PRO A 248 -0.05 13.57 -1.28
N VAL A 249 0.83 13.03 -2.14
CA VAL A 249 0.79 11.61 -2.53
C VAL A 249 1.05 10.72 -1.32
N SER A 250 2.05 11.07 -0.49
CA SER A 250 2.31 10.36 0.76
C SER A 250 1.10 10.40 1.68
N ALA A 251 0.41 11.56 1.80
CA ALA A 251 -0.83 11.66 2.56
C ALA A 251 -1.89 10.68 2.04
N LEU A 252 -2.10 10.61 0.72
CA LEU A 252 -3.11 9.72 0.12
C LEU A 252 -2.78 8.24 0.33
N ILE A 253 -1.54 7.83 0.01
CA ILE A 253 -1.07 6.44 0.15
C ILE A 253 -1.19 5.96 1.60
N HIS A 254 -0.77 6.80 2.57
CA HIS A 254 -0.61 6.42 3.97
C HIS A 254 -1.84 6.61 4.84
N ALA A 255 -2.78 7.49 4.43
CA ALA A 255 -3.96 7.77 5.25
C ALA A 255 -5.19 6.99 4.80
N ALA A 256 -5.54 7.07 3.50
CA ALA A 256 -6.88 6.71 3.06
C ALA A 256 -6.93 5.56 2.04
N THR A 257 -5.77 5.11 1.48
CA THR A 257 -5.83 4.24 0.31
C THR A 257 -4.93 3.01 0.42
N MET A 258 -3.81 2.95 -0.28
CA MET A 258 -3.06 1.72 -0.54
C MET A 258 -2.72 0.90 0.72
N VAL A 259 -2.24 1.54 1.79
CA VAL A 259 -1.85 0.82 3.01
C VAL A 259 -3.03 0.27 3.80
N THR A 260 -4.25 0.77 3.55
CA THR A 260 -5.48 0.28 4.17
C THR A 260 -6.11 -0.88 3.40
N ALA A 261 -5.66 -1.14 2.16
CA ALA A 261 -6.21 -2.19 1.30
C ALA A 261 -6.07 -3.58 1.92
N GLY A 262 -4.93 -3.90 2.58
CA GLY A 262 -4.76 -5.19 3.25
C GLY A 262 -5.65 -5.34 4.48
N VAL A 263 -5.86 -4.27 5.24
CA VAL A 263 -6.82 -4.26 6.36
C VAL A 263 -8.24 -4.52 5.84
N TYR A 264 -8.61 -3.83 4.76
CA TYR A 264 -9.90 -4.05 4.10
C TYR A 264 -10.08 -5.48 3.58
N LEU A 265 -9.06 -6.04 2.91
CA LEU A 265 -9.11 -7.41 2.37
C LEU A 265 -9.40 -8.43 3.48
N ILE A 266 -8.64 -8.39 4.58
CA ILE A 266 -8.83 -9.31 5.71
C ILE A 266 -10.22 -9.10 6.34
N ALA A 267 -10.64 -7.86 6.54
CA ALA A 267 -11.96 -7.54 7.08
C ALA A 267 -13.10 -7.99 6.14
N ARG A 268 -12.97 -7.76 4.83
CA ARG A 268 -13.98 -8.13 3.82
C ARG A 268 -14.13 -9.65 3.69
N THR A 269 -13.06 -10.40 3.91
CA THR A 269 -13.06 -11.87 3.86
C THR A 269 -13.07 -12.51 5.24
N HIS A 270 -13.54 -11.80 6.29
CA HIS A 270 -13.55 -12.27 7.68
C HIS A 270 -14.14 -13.67 7.85
N GLY A 271 -15.18 -14.03 7.09
CA GLY A 271 -15.80 -15.34 7.14
C GLY A 271 -14.84 -16.49 6.83
N LEU A 272 -13.84 -16.29 5.94
CA LEU A 272 -12.78 -17.26 5.70
C LEU A 272 -11.81 -17.36 6.88
N PHE A 273 -11.47 -16.21 7.49
CA PHE A 273 -10.54 -16.16 8.63
C PHE A 273 -11.14 -16.82 9.88
N LEU A 274 -12.45 -16.77 10.06
CA LEU A 274 -13.13 -17.50 11.13
C LEU A 274 -13.00 -19.02 11.01
N LEU A 275 -12.81 -19.56 9.80
CA LEU A 275 -12.51 -20.98 9.56
C LEU A 275 -11.02 -21.31 9.77
N ALA A 276 -10.15 -20.31 9.88
CA ALA A 276 -8.70 -20.47 10.01
C ALA A 276 -8.13 -19.70 11.22
N PRO A 277 -8.39 -20.14 12.47
CA PRO A 277 -7.95 -19.45 13.70
C PRO A 277 -6.41 -19.25 13.74
N ASP A 278 -5.64 -20.20 13.24
CA ASP A 278 -4.18 -20.10 13.19
C ASP A 278 -3.71 -18.95 12.27
N ALA A 279 -4.42 -18.72 11.15
CA ALA A 279 -4.14 -17.56 10.30
C ALA A 279 -4.45 -16.24 11.04
N MET A 280 -5.50 -16.19 11.85
CA MET A 280 -5.80 -15.01 12.67
C MET A 280 -4.69 -14.73 13.69
N ILE A 281 -4.17 -15.75 14.37
CA ILE A 281 -3.03 -15.61 15.28
C ILE A 281 -1.81 -15.07 14.54
N VAL A 282 -1.52 -15.58 13.34
CA VAL A 282 -0.41 -15.09 12.50
C VAL A 282 -0.61 -13.60 12.16
N VAL A 283 -1.82 -13.17 11.79
CA VAL A 283 -2.14 -11.77 11.53
C VAL A 283 -1.89 -10.90 12.77
N ALA A 284 -2.34 -11.33 13.96
CA ALA A 284 -2.13 -10.62 15.21
C ALA A 284 -0.64 -10.44 15.54
N ILE A 285 0.15 -11.51 15.42
CA ILE A 285 1.59 -11.51 15.70
C ILE A 285 2.33 -10.62 14.70
N ILE A 286 2.07 -10.77 13.40
CA ILE A 286 2.67 -9.91 12.36
C ILE A 286 2.37 -8.44 12.66
N GLY A 287 1.12 -8.11 12.95
CA GLY A 287 0.70 -6.74 13.26
C GLY A 287 1.44 -6.17 14.46
N LEU A 288 1.48 -6.92 15.57
CA LEU A 288 2.12 -6.48 16.81
C LEU A 288 3.64 -6.30 16.67
N VAL A 289 4.33 -7.29 16.09
CA VAL A 289 5.80 -7.23 15.89
C VAL A 289 6.15 -6.08 14.95
N THR A 290 5.39 -5.90 13.88
CA THR A 290 5.57 -4.77 12.94
C THR A 290 5.35 -3.43 13.63
N SER A 291 4.30 -3.33 14.47
CA SER A 291 3.99 -2.10 15.21
C SER A 291 5.16 -1.68 16.11
N LEU A 292 5.71 -2.61 16.88
CA LEU A 292 6.85 -2.34 17.77
C LEU A 292 8.11 -1.98 17.00
N MET A 293 8.46 -2.79 16.00
CA MET A 293 9.63 -2.54 15.14
C MET A 293 9.59 -1.14 14.54
N ALA A 294 8.45 -0.77 13.96
CA ALA A 294 8.28 0.53 13.33
C ALA A 294 8.31 1.69 14.35
N ALA A 295 7.74 1.50 15.55
CA ALA A 295 7.75 2.51 16.61
C ALA A 295 9.18 2.80 17.11
N PHE A 296 10.01 1.78 17.33
CA PHE A 296 11.43 1.95 17.67
C PHE A 296 12.19 2.66 16.54
N THR A 297 11.94 2.30 15.29
CA THR A 297 12.57 2.95 14.15
C THR A 297 12.17 4.43 14.05
N ALA A 298 10.89 4.77 14.26
CA ALA A 298 10.40 6.15 14.25
C ALA A 298 11.09 7.05 15.28
N LEU A 299 11.47 6.51 16.44
CA LEU A 299 12.22 7.24 17.48
C LEU A 299 13.58 7.74 17.00
N MET A 300 14.24 7.05 16.06
CA MET A 300 15.60 7.38 15.62
C MET A 300 15.64 8.13 14.29
N GLN A 301 14.54 8.15 13.51
CA GLN A 301 14.50 8.88 12.24
C GLN A 301 14.61 10.39 12.45
N THR A 302 15.25 11.08 11.48
CA THR A 302 15.46 12.53 11.48
C THR A 302 14.64 13.25 10.41
N ASP A 303 14.22 12.54 9.36
CA ASP A 303 13.36 13.04 8.29
C ASP A 303 11.89 13.00 8.75
N ILE A 304 11.21 14.15 8.68
CA ILE A 304 9.82 14.31 9.12
C ILE A 304 8.86 13.35 8.39
N LYS A 305 9.03 13.15 7.08
CA LYS A 305 8.20 12.23 6.29
C LYS A 305 8.48 10.77 6.65
N ARG A 306 9.74 10.40 6.89
CA ARG A 306 10.10 9.03 7.30
C ARG A 306 9.59 8.69 8.70
N ILE A 307 9.61 9.63 9.65
CA ILE A 307 8.99 9.46 10.97
C ILE A 307 7.50 9.13 10.80
N LEU A 308 6.79 9.90 9.98
CA LEU A 308 5.37 9.68 9.72
C LEU A 308 5.11 8.38 8.94
N ALA A 309 6.01 7.95 8.06
CA ALA A 309 5.91 6.66 7.36
C ALA A 309 6.01 5.48 8.34
N TYR A 310 7.04 5.45 9.20
CA TYR A 310 7.17 4.42 10.23
C TYR A 310 6.01 4.44 11.24
N SER A 311 5.52 5.62 11.58
CA SER A 311 4.32 5.72 12.42
C SER A 311 3.06 5.16 11.71
N THR A 312 2.97 5.23 10.37
CA THR A 312 1.91 4.56 9.61
C THR A 312 2.05 3.04 9.70
N ILE A 313 3.24 2.49 9.44
CA ILE A 313 3.52 1.05 9.56
C ILE A 313 3.09 0.55 10.95
N SER A 314 3.43 1.31 12.00
CA SER A 314 3.06 0.99 13.39
C SER A 314 1.53 0.97 13.60
N GLN A 315 0.79 1.97 13.11
CA GLN A 315 -0.67 2.03 13.30
C GLN A 315 -1.42 0.96 12.48
N ILE A 316 -0.97 0.68 11.26
CA ILE A 316 -1.51 -0.45 10.49
C ILE A 316 -1.23 -1.77 11.22
N GLY A 317 -0.09 -1.91 11.90
CA GLY A 317 0.19 -3.04 12.78
C GLY A 317 -0.86 -3.24 13.88
N TYR A 318 -1.35 -2.15 14.49
CA TYR A 318 -2.48 -2.22 15.43
C TYR A 318 -3.78 -2.67 14.77
N MET A 319 -4.05 -2.26 13.52
CA MET A 319 -5.22 -2.73 12.79
C MET A 319 -5.12 -4.23 12.49
N PHE A 320 -3.94 -4.72 12.11
CA PHE A 320 -3.67 -6.15 11.94
C PHE A 320 -3.85 -6.92 13.25
N LEU A 321 -3.33 -6.38 14.37
CA LEU A 321 -3.58 -6.94 15.69
C LEU A 321 -5.08 -7.05 15.97
N ALA A 322 -5.85 -5.99 15.72
CA ALA A 322 -7.30 -5.98 15.89
C ALA A 322 -7.99 -7.07 15.07
N LEU A 323 -7.68 -7.16 13.77
CA LEU A 323 -8.27 -8.18 12.90
C LEU A 323 -7.89 -9.59 13.33
N GLY A 324 -6.62 -9.79 13.72
CA GLY A 324 -6.12 -11.09 14.17
C GLY A 324 -6.72 -11.59 15.49
N VAL A 325 -7.18 -10.69 16.37
CA VAL A 325 -7.92 -11.06 17.59
C VAL A 325 -9.44 -11.07 17.39
N GLY A 326 -9.93 -10.88 16.17
CA GLY A 326 -11.37 -10.86 15.86
C GLY A 326 -12.06 -9.54 16.17
N ALA A 327 -11.31 -8.49 16.51
CA ALA A 327 -11.82 -7.14 16.79
C ALA A 327 -12.10 -6.35 15.50
N TRP A 328 -12.89 -6.92 14.59
CA TRP A 328 -13.13 -6.42 13.23
C TRP A 328 -13.59 -4.96 13.21
N SER A 329 -14.65 -4.65 13.95
CA SER A 329 -15.19 -3.29 14.02
C SER A 329 -14.19 -2.28 14.59
N ALA A 330 -13.42 -2.67 15.62
CA ALA A 330 -12.38 -1.81 16.21
C ALA A 330 -11.24 -1.54 15.21
N GLY A 331 -10.84 -2.55 14.42
CA GLY A 331 -9.85 -2.39 13.36
C GLY A 331 -10.28 -1.39 12.29
N ILE A 332 -11.53 -1.49 11.80
CA ILE A 332 -12.10 -0.57 10.79
C ILE A 332 -12.34 0.82 11.39
N PHE A 333 -12.78 0.91 12.63
CA PHE A 333 -12.92 2.19 13.32
C PHE A 333 -11.57 2.91 13.48
N HIS A 334 -10.51 2.16 13.83
CA HIS A 334 -9.18 2.73 13.87
C HIS A 334 -8.66 3.14 12.49
N LEU A 335 -9.01 2.42 11.43
CA LEU A 335 -8.70 2.80 10.05
C LEU A 335 -9.34 4.16 9.69
N MET A 336 -10.60 4.38 10.03
CA MET A 336 -11.28 5.66 9.77
C MET A 336 -10.62 6.82 10.53
N THR A 337 -10.40 6.68 11.82
CA THR A 337 -9.76 7.73 12.64
C THR A 337 -8.32 7.97 12.22
N HIS A 338 -7.58 6.90 11.88
CA HIS A 338 -6.23 6.95 11.34
C HIS A 338 -6.16 7.79 10.05
N ALA A 339 -7.13 7.64 9.16
CA ALA A 339 -7.16 8.43 7.93
C ALA A 339 -7.21 9.93 8.21
N PHE A 340 -7.96 10.37 9.23
CA PHE A 340 -8.06 11.77 9.59
C PHE A 340 -6.75 12.33 10.14
N PHE A 341 -6.19 11.73 11.19
CA PHE A 341 -4.99 12.28 11.79
C PHE A 341 -3.72 12.04 10.95
N LYS A 342 -3.67 11.00 10.11
CA LYS A 342 -2.53 10.78 9.22
C LYS A 342 -2.52 11.74 8.04
N ALA A 343 -3.65 11.95 7.39
CA ALA A 343 -3.75 12.99 6.36
C ALA A 343 -3.35 14.36 6.94
N LEU A 344 -3.86 14.69 8.14
CA LEU A 344 -3.51 15.92 8.85
C LEU A 344 -1.99 16.08 9.05
N LEU A 345 -1.32 15.05 9.58
CA LEU A 345 0.11 15.08 9.85
C LEU A 345 0.95 15.14 8.57
N PHE A 346 0.59 14.37 7.54
CA PHE A 346 1.31 14.42 6.27
C PHE A 346 1.10 15.73 5.52
N LEU A 347 -0.12 16.25 5.45
CA LEU A 347 -0.38 17.56 4.83
C LEU A 347 0.29 18.69 5.61
N GLY A 348 0.25 18.63 6.95
CA GLY A 348 0.98 19.57 7.80
C GLY A 348 2.49 19.50 7.56
N SER A 349 3.08 18.29 7.43
CA SER A 349 4.49 18.16 7.04
C SER A 349 4.77 18.72 5.66
N GLY A 350 3.82 18.55 4.72
CA GLY A 350 3.89 19.16 3.39
C GLY A 350 3.93 20.69 3.44
N ALA A 351 3.07 21.29 4.25
CA ALA A 351 3.07 22.74 4.45
C ALA A 351 4.40 23.24 5.03
N ILE A 352 4.96 22.54 6.05
CA ILE A 352 6.28 22.89 6.61
C ILE A 352 7.37 22.81 5.54
N ILE A 353 7.47 21.69 4.84
CA ILE A 353 8.50 21.46 3.80
C ILE A 353 8.39 22.50 2.68
N HIS A 354 7.16 22.84 2.26
CA HIS A 354 6.90 23.84 1.23
C HIS A 354 7.35 25.24 1.64
N CYS A 355 7.16 25.62 2.91
CA CYS A 355 7.54 26.94 3.44
C CYS A 355 9.02 27.01 3.88
N LEU A 356 9.71 25.88 4.09
CA LEU A 356 11.10 25.82 4.58
C LEU A 356 12.08 25.33 3.49
N HIS A 357 11.95 25.80 2.24
CA HIS A 357 12.89 25.48 1.14
C HIS A 357 13.18 24.00 0.96
N HIS A 358 12.17 23.13 1.10
CA HIS A 358 12.28 21.68 1.02
C HIS A 358 13.18 21.02 2.09
N GLU A 359 13.37 21.65 3.26
CA GLU A 359 14.08 20.99 4.36
C GLU A 359 13.22 19.87 4.97
N HIS A 360 13.84 18.69 5.16
CA HIS A 360 13.19 17.49 5.70
C HIS A 360 13.68 17.13 7.11
N ASN A 361 14.86 17.60 7.50
CA ASN A 361 15.48 17.25 8.77
C ASN A 361 14.86 18.07 9.91
N ILE A 362 14.21 17.39 10.87
CA ILE A 362 13.54 18.04 12.01
C ILE A 362 14.48 18.87 12.88
N PHE A 363 15.76 18.52 12.96
CA PHE A 363 16.75 19.25 13.76
C PHE A 363 17.25 20.54 13.09
N LYS A 364 16.98 20.75 11.81
CA LYS A 364 17.24 21.99 11.10
C LYS A 364 16.03 22.93 11.08
N MET A 365 14.88 22.45 11.55
CA MET A 365 13.67 23.24 11.80
C MET A 365 13.76 23.85 13.20
N GLY A 366 12.68 24.41 13.71
CA GLY A 366 12.54 24.89 15.08
C GLY A 366 11.81 26.22 15.14
N GLY A 367 11.20 26.54 16.31
CA GLY A 367 10.54 27.81 16.56
C GLY A 367 9.32 28.13 15.70
N LEU A 368 8.73 27.14 15.01
CA LEU A 368 7.65 27.38 14.03
C LEU A 368 6.29 27.68 14.67
N ARG A 369 6.14 27.52 15.99
CA ARG A 369 4.86 27.69 16.70
C ARG A 369 4.17 29.01 16.42
N THR A 370 4.91 30.12 16.41
CA THR A 370 4.36 31.47 16.22
C THR A 370 4.30 31.91 14.78
N ARG A 371 5.12 31.29 13.91
CA ARG A 371 5.26 31.65 12.50
C ARG A 371 4.30 30.87 11.59
N MET A 372 3.90 29.66 11.99
CA MET A 372 2.97 28.78 11.26
C MET A 372 1.88 28.25 12.20
N PRO A 373 0.98 29.10 12.74
CA PRO A 373 0.04 28.70 13.77
C PRO A 373 -0.97 27.64 13.32
N VAL A 374 -1.46 27.68 12.09
CA VAL A 374 -2.38 26.67 11.55
C VAL A 374 -1.70 25.31 11.51
N THR A 375 -0.49 25.25 11.00
CA THR A 375 0.29 24.02 10.91
C THR A 375 0.69 23.50 12.30
N PHE A 376 1.01 24.38 13.24
CA PHE A 376 1.29 24.02 14.64
C PHE A 376 0.10 23.29 15.28
N TRP A 377 -1.10 23.86 15.22
CA TRP A 377 -2.28 23.23 15.80
C TRP A 377 -2.64 21.94 15.08
N SER A 378 -2.43 21.88 13.74
CA SER A 378 -2.59 20.66 12.95
C SER A 378 -1.68 19.54 13.48
N PHE A 379 -0.40 19.82 13.70
CA PHE A 379 0.55 18.84 14.25
C PHE A 379 0.26 18.47 15.69
N MET A 380 -0.12 19.43 16.53
CA MET A 380 -0.45 19.21 17.93
C MET A 380 -1.65 18.25 18.04
N ILE A 381 -2.75 18.55 17.35
CA ILE A 381 -3.97 17.75 17.36
C ILE A 381 -3.74 16.39 16.70
N GLY A 382 -3.08 16.35 15.54
CA GLY A 382 -2.76 15.11 14.85
C GLY A 382 -1.85 14.18 15.66
N SER A 383 -0.85 14.74 16.36
CA SER A 383 0.04 13.97 17.24
C SER A 383 -0.66 13.49 18.50
N ALA A 384 -1.57 14.28 19.06
CA ALA A 384 -2.41 13.89 20.19
C ALA A 384 -3.32 12.72 19.80
N ALA A 385 -3.97 12.79 18.64
CA ALA A 385 -4.81 11.71 18.11
C ALA A 385 -4.01 10.44 17.78
N LEU A 386 -2.83 10.59 17.15
CA LEU A 386 -1.92 9.47 16.87
C LEU A 386 -1.44 8.77 18.15
N ALA A 387 -1.13 9.55 19.19
CA ALA A 387 -0.73 9.05 20.52
C ALA A 387 -1.90 8.45 21.31
N ALA A 388 -3.14 8.60 20.83
CA ALA A 388 -4.36 8.18 21.54
C ALA A 388 -4.54 8.91 22.89
N LEU A 389 -4.29 10.21 22.92
CA LEU A 389 -4.57 11.00 24.12
C LEU A 389 -6.10 11.14 24.33
N PRO A 390 -6.60 11.18 25.58
CA PRO A 390 -8.01 11.31 25.87
C PRO A 390 -8.69 12.44 25.08
N MET A 391 -9.95 12.23 24.72
CA MET A 391 -10.81 13.15 23.95
C MET A 391 -10.40 13.36 22.48
N THR A 392 -9.46 12.58 21.94
CA THR A 392 -9.11 12.59 20.51
C THR A 392 -9.68 11.35 19.80
N SER A 393 -9.81 11.42 18.47
CA SER A 393 -10.38 10.30 17.70
C SER A 393 -9.58 8.99 17.84
N GLY A 394 -8.25 9.09 17.92
CA GLY A 394 -7.38 7.93 18.10
C GLY A 394 -7.51 7.25 19.46
N PHE A 395 -7.93 7.96 20.50
CA PHE A 395 -8.18 7.41 21.83
C PHE A 395 -9.26 6.33 21.78
N PHE A 396 -10.44 6.68 21.27
CA PHE A 396 -11.58 5.77 21.24
C PHE A 396 -11.31 4.50 20.44
N SER A 397 -10.61 4.62 19.31
CA SER A 397 -10.36 3.49 18.43
C SER A 397 -9.21 2.58 18.90
N LYS A 398 -8.10 3.16 19.39
CA LYS A 398 -6.94 2.38 19.83
C LYS A 398 -7.17 1.67 21.16
N ASP A 399 -7.92 2.32 22.07
CA ASP A 399 -8.29 1.73 23.34
C ASP A 399 -9.14 0.47 23.13
N GLN A 400 -10.13 0.51 22.24
CA GLN A 400 -10.93 -0.66 21.88
C GLN A 400 -10.08 -1.82 21.36
N ILE A 401 -9.05 -1.55 20.54
CA ILE A 401 -8.13 -2.59 20.03
C ILE A 401 -7.39 -3.25 21.21
N LEU A 402 -6.83 -2.44 22.11
CA LEU A 402 -6.05 -2.95 23.23
C LEU A 402 -6.91 -3.75 24.23
N LEU A 403 -8.13 -3.26 24.52
CA LEU A 403 -9.06 -3.95 25.41
C LEU A 403 -9.52 -5.31 24.84
N GLN A 404 -9.82 -5.36 23.53
CA GLN A 404 -10.22 -6.62 22.89
C GLN A 404 -9.01 -7.57 22.72
N ALA A 405 -7.81 -7.06 22.46
CA ALA A 405 -6.61 -7.89 22.44
C ALA A 405 -6.34 -8.55 23.80
N TYR A 406 -6.60 -7.85 24.93
CA TYR A 406 -6.48 -8.41 26.28
C TYR A 406 -7.40 -9.63 26.53
N GLN A 407 -8.56 -9.66 25.87
CA GLN A 407 -9.58 -10.70 26.07
C GLN A 407 -9.26 -12.02 25.35
N LEU A 408 -8.27 -12.05 24.46
CA LEU A 408 -7.91 -13.28 23.76
C LEU A 408 -7.37 -14.31 24.76
N PRO A 409 -7.92 -15.55 24.82
CA PRO A 409 -7.42 -16.58 25.70
C PRO A 409 -5.91 -16.82 25.53
N ASP A 410 -5.23 -17.12 26.62
CA ASP A 410 -3.79 -17.44 26.73
C ASP A 410 -2.82 -16.35 26.25
N LEU A 411 -3.00 -15.77 25.10
CA LEU A 411 -2.09 -14.79 24.49
C LEU A 411 -2.45 -13.32 24.82
N GLY A 412 -3.68 -13.05 25.23
CA GLY A 412 -4.23 -11.70 25.38
C GLY A 412 -3.40 -10.76 26.26
N PRO A 413 -3.03 -11.13 27.49
CA PRO A 413 -2.21 -10.29 28.35
C PRO A 413 -0.85 -9.91 27.73
N GLY A 414 -0.20 -10.85 27.01
CA GLY A 414 1.05 -10.62 26.31
C GLY A 414 0.90 -9.65 25.13
N LEU A 415 -0.15 -9.83 24.33
CA LEU A 415 -0.47 -8.95 23.20
C LEU A 415 -0.79 -7.52 23.68
N TRP A 416 -1.56 -7.40 24.75
CA TRP A 416 -1.91 -6.13 25.37
C TRP A 416 -0.68 -5.39 25.92
N MET A 417 0.20 -6.06 26.70
CA MET A 417 1.42 -5.45 27.23
C MET A 417 2.35 -4.95 26.12
N ALA A 418 2.54 -5.75 25.08
CA ALA A 418 3.34 -5.35 23.93
C ALA A 418 2.68 -4.20 23.14
N GLY A 419 1.34 -4.21 23.03
CA GLY A 419 0.57 -3.09 22.48
C GLY A 419 0.71 -1.81 23.30
N LEU A 420 0.70 -1.89 24.63
CA LEU A 420 0.96 -0.75 25.52
C LEU A 420 2.37 -0.17 25.33
N LEU A 421 3.37 -1.02 25.18
CA LEU A 421 4.75 -0.57 24.86
C LEU A 421 4.76 0.21 23.54
N GLY A 422 4.08 -0.29 22.51
CA GLY A 422 3.92 0.43 21.25
C GLY A 422 3.19 1.76 21.40
N ALA A 423 2.17 1.85 22.28
CA ALA A 423 1.47 3.11 22.57
C ALA A 423 2.37 4.13 23.28
N LEU A 424 3.18 3.68 24.25
CA LEU A 424 4.21 4.51 24.90
C LEU A 424 5.18 5.10 23.88
N LEU A 425 5.76 4.25 23.03
CA LEU A 425 6.70 4.68 21.98
C LEU A 425 6.03 5.64 20.99
N THR A 426 4.76 5.39 20.64
CA THR A 426 3.98 6.28 19.76
C THR A 426 3.87 7.69 20.34
N ALA A 427 3.53 7.80 21.62
CA ALA A 427 3.46 9.10 22.28
C ALA A 427 4.82 9.80 22.30
N ILE A 428 5.91 9.08 22.60
CA ILE A 428 7.25 9.65 22.67
C ILE A 428 7.68 10.20 21.29
N TYR A 429 7.62 9.42 20.21
CA TYR A 429 8.09 9.90 18.91
C TYR A 429 7.21 10.99 18.31
N SER A 430 5.89 10.94 18.56
CA SER A 430 4.95 11.95 18.06
C SER A 430 5.20 13.31 18.72
N PHE A 431 5.35 13.34 20.04
CA PHE A 431 5.63 14.59 20.75
C PHE A 431 7.09 15.03 20.65
N ARG A 432 8.05 14.11 20.45
CA ARG A 432 9.40 14.48 20.00
C ARG A 432 9.34 15.32 18.73
N LEU A 433 8.55 14.90 17.75
CA LEU A 433 8.39 15.63 16.49
C LEU A 433 7.82 17.02 16.73
N VAL A 434 6.74 17.15 17.53
CA VAL A 434 6.13 18.44 17.87
C VAL A 434 7.10 19.36 18.61
N PHE A 435 7.79 18.85 19.65
CA PHE A 435 8.66 19.68 20.48
C PHE A 435 9.91 20.15 19.73
N VAL A 436 10.51 19.31 18.90
CA VAL A 436 11.70 19.68 18.12
C VAL A 436 11.35 20.67 17.01
N VAL A 437 10.26 20.46 16.27
CA VAL A 437 9.92 21.30 15.11
C VAL A 437 9.32 22.65 15.51
N PHE A 438 8.47 22.67 16.53
CA PHE A 438 7.69 23.88 16.82
C PHE A 438 8.20 24.70 18.03
N PHE A 439 8.94 24.08 18.96
CA PHE A 439 9.38 24.74 20.20
C PHE A 439 10.89 24.94 20.30
N GLY A 440 11.71 24.31 19.46
CA GLY A 440 13.16 24.49 19.43
C GLY A 440 13.60 25.90 19.01
N GLU A 441 14.91 26.16 19.00
CA GLU A 441 15.48 27.38 18.43
C GLU A 441 15.21 27.43 16.92
N ALA A 442 14.87 28.59 16.37
CA ALA A 442 14.60 28.76 14.95
C ALA A 442 15.91 28.65 14.15
N ASN A 443 16.11 27.54 13.45
CA ASN A 443 17.27 27.31 12.60
C ASN A 443 17.01 27.68 11.14
N THR A 444 15.76 27.60 10.68
CA THR A 444 15.35 27.98 9.32
C THR A 444 14.08 28.82 9.41
N GLU A 445 14.06 29.93 8.70
CA GLU A 445 12.90 30.82 8.64
C GLU A 445 11.96 30.44 7.51
N PRO A 446 10.62 30.39 7.72
CA PRO A 446 9.67 30.16 6.66
C PRO A 446 9.56 31.39 5.76
N ASP A 447 9.54 31.20 4.42
CA ASP A 447 9.41 32.27 3.44
C ASP A 447 8.01 32.89 3.44
N LYS A 448 6.99 32.09 3.68
CA LYS A 448 5.57 32.47 3.65
C LYS A 448 4.75 31.62 4.63
N ASP A 449 3.58 32.11 4.99
CA ASP A 449 2.58 31.33 5.76
C ASP A 449 1.74 30.44 4.83
N THR A 450 1.02 29.50 5.40
CA THR A 450 0.09 28.61 4.71
C THR A 450 -1.07 29.38 4.07
N GLU A 451 -1.24 29.29 2.76
CA GLU A 451 -2.37 29.88 2.06
C GLU A 451 -3.69 29.13 2.36
N TRP A 452 -4.82 29.74 2.00
CA TRP A 452 -6.15 29.21 2.30
C TRP A 452 -6.42 27.82 1.69
N ARG A 453 -5.85 27.51 0.51
CA ARG A 453 -5.98 26.20 -0.16
C ARG A 453 -5.34 25.06 0.62
N MET A 454 -4.33 25.35 1.43
CA MET A 454 -3.73 24.39 2.38
C MET A 454 -4.41 24.48 3.75
N ALA A 455 -4.73 25.68 4.22
CA ALA A 455 -5.29 25.89 5.57
C ALA A 455 -6.68 25.26 5.76
N ILE A 456 -7.56 25.30 4.74
CA ILE A 456 -8.90 24.71 4.81
C ILE A 456 -8.85 23.18 5.01
N PRO A 457 -8.12 22.39 4.18
CA PRO A 457 -7.99 20.95 4.41
C PRO A 457 -7.41 20.62 5.80
N LEU A 458 -6.39 21.35 6.24
CA LEU A 458 -5.80 21.15 7.57
C LEU A 458 -6.83 21.40 8.69
N SER A 459 -7.61 22.49 8.60
CA SER A 459 -8.63 22.83 9.59
C SER A 459 -9.76 21.80 9.67
N ILE A 460 -10.25 21.32 8.51
CA ILE A 460 -11.28 20.28 8.46
C ILE A 460 -10.75 18.96 9.04
N LEU A 461 -9.53 18.57 8.69
CA LEU A 461 -8.91 17.36 9.24
C LEU A 461 -8.61 17.49 10.74
N CYS A 462 -8.27 18.67 11.24
CA CYS A 462 -8.18 18.96 12.69
C CYS A 462 -9.51 18.67 13.39
N PHE A 463 -10.59 19.20 12.85
CA PHE A 463 -11.92 18.97 13.39
C PHE A 463 -12.27 17.45 13.40
N LEU A 464 -12.02 16.75 12.28
CA LEU A 464 -12.26 15.31 12.20
C LEU A 464 -11.35 14.49 13.12
N ALA A 465 -10.10 14.92 13.34
CA ALA A 465 -9.18 14.26 14.28
C ALA A 465 -9.60 14.42 15.75
N LEU A 466 -10.38 15.44 16.08
CA LEU A 466 -10.97 15.63 17.42
C LEU A 466 -12.32 14.90 17.53
N VAL A 467 -13.22 15.11 16.59
CA VAL A 467 -14.63 14.70 16.70
C VAL A 467 -14.89 13.31 16.10
N GLY A 468 -14.04 12.84 15.16
CA GLY A 468 -14.26 11.58 14.46
C GLY A 468 -14.30 10.32 15.35
N GLY A 469 -13.79 10.41 16.59
CA GLY A 469 -13.88 9.33 17.58
C GLY A 469 -15.26 9.13 18.20
N TYR A 470 -16.14 10.11 18.05
CA TYR A 470 -17.52 10.03 18.55
C TYR A 470 -18.50 9.49 17.50
N PHE A 471 -18.04 9.27 16.26
CA PHE A 471 -18.88 8.70 15.21
C PHE A 471 -19.05 7.20 15.44
N THR A 472 -20.28 6.72 15.31
CA THR A 472 -20.58 5.29 15.22
C THR A 472 -20.45 4.84 13.77
N ILE A 473 -19.65 3.80 13.53
CA ILE A 473 -19.51 3.25 12.18
C ILE A 473 -20.62 2.21 11.92
N PRO A 474 -21.24 2.20 10.73
CA PRO A 474 -22.37 1.31 10.42
C PRO A 474 -21.88 -0.09 9.96
N VAL A 475 -21.12 -0.79 10.79
CA VAL A 475 -20.55 -2.11 10.47
C VAL A 475 -21.06 -3.23 11.37
N VAL A 476 -22.08 -2.96 12.17
CA VAL A 476 -22.64 -3.92 13.14
C VAL A 476 -23.19 -5.16 12.43
N ASP A 477 -23.82 -4.98 11.27
CA ASP A 477 -24.41 -6.08 10.50
C ASP A 477 -23.40 -6.79 9.59
N VAL A 478 -22.19 -6.24 9.45
CA VAL A 478 -21.13 -6.81 8.60
C VAL A 478 -20.31 -7.85 9.35
N PHE A 479 -20.06 -7.62 10.63
CA PHE A 479 -19.16 -8.45 11.43
C PHE A 479 -19.93 -9.17 12.55
N PRO A 480 -19.49 -10.40 12.91
CA PRO A 480 -20.08 -11.09 14.05
C PRO A 480 -19.87 -10.25 15.33
N VAL A 481 -20.91 -10.22 16.17
CA VAL A 481 -20.83 -9.53 17.46
C VAL A 481 -19.79 -10.24 18.34
N THR A 482 -18.71 -9.57 18.62
CA THR A 482 -17.71 -10.07 19.58
C THR A 482 -18.28 -9.91 20.99
N GLY A 483 -18.87 -10.97 21.51
CA GLY A 483 -19.36 -11.03 22.90
C GLY A 483 -18.20 -11.25 23.86
N GLY A 484 -17.60 -10.18 24.35
CA GLY A 484 -16.61 -10.23 25.42
C GLY A 484 -17.20 -9.67 26.75
N SER A 485 -16.87 -10.28 27.88
CA SER A 485 -17.05 -9.66 29.19
C SER A 485 -16.22 -8.36 29.23
N HIS A 486 -16.78 -7.29 29.83
CA HIS A 486 -15.98 -6.08 30.01
C HIS A 486 -14.70 -6.41 30.78
N PRO A 487 -13.50 -6.03 30.27
CA PRO A 487 -12.27 -6.26 31.01
C PRO A 487 -12.31 -5.51 32.35
N ALA A 488 -11.49 -5.95 33.29
CA ALA A 488 -11.41 -5.27 34.57
C ALA A 488 -11.01 -3.80 34.40
N HIS A 489 -11.64 -2.88 35.10
CA HIS A 489 -11.43 -1.43 34.98
C HIS A 489 -9.96 -0.98 35.06
N TRP A 490 -9.12 -1.73 35.80
CA TRP A 490 -7.69 -1.40 35.88
C TRP A 490 -6.97 -1.51 34.53
N VAL A 491 -7.39 -2.42 33.63
CA VAL A 491 -6.82 -2.61 32.28
C VAL A 491 -7.05 -1.33 31.46
N GLU A 492 -8.26 -0.77 31.55
CA GLU A 492 -8.63 0.48 30.88
C GLU A 492 -7.83 1.65 31.44
N TYR A 493 -7.74 1.81 32.77
CA TYR A 493 -6.94 2.89 33.38
C TYR A 493 -5.47 2.84 32.99
N VAL A 494 -4.87 1.66 32.90
CA VAL A 494 -3.49 1.49 32.45
C VAL A 494 -3.37 1.88 30.98
N SER A 495 -4.30 1.44 30.12
CA SER A 495 -4.29 1.78 28.69
C SER A 495 -4.37 3.30 28.45
N ILE A 496 -5.16 4.02 29.27
CA ILE A 496 -5.27 5.49 29.21
C ILE A 496 -4.02 6.18 29.74
N SER A 497 -3.41 5.67 30.79
CA SER A 497 -2.27 6.32 31.45
C SER A 497 -0.97 6.24 30.65
N VAL A 498 -0.74 5.16 29.91
CA VAL A 498 0.52 4.90 29.19
C VAL A 498 0.85 5.98 28.14
N PRO A 499 -0.06 6.43 27.26
CA PRO A 499 0.19 7.54 26.34
C PRO A 499 0.53 8.86 27.06
N ILE A 500 -0.11 9.12 28.20
CA ILE A 500 0.17 10.32 29.01
C ILE A 500 1.60 10.25 29.57
N VAL A 501 2.02 9.10 30.08
CA VAL A 501 3.40 8.89 30.53
C VAL A 501 4.38 9.11 29.38
N GLY A 502 4.07 8.61 28.18
CA GLY A 502 4.88 8.83 26.98
C GLY A 502 5.03 10.33 26.63
N LEU A 503 3.93 11.09 26.70
CA LEU A 503 3.95 12.54 26.53
C LEU A 503 4.87 13.23 27.57
N VAL A 504 4.77 12.84 28.83
CA VAL A 504 5.60 13.39 29.92
C VAL A 504 7.08 13.07 29.69
N ILE A 505 7.40 11.85 29.27
CA ILE A 505 8.79 11.47 28.91
C ILE A 505 9.29 12.33 27.74
N ALA A 506 8.48 12.51 26.70
CA ALA A 506 8.85 13.36 25.56
C ALA A 506 9.07 14.83 25.98
N TYR A 507 8.24 15.35 26.86
CA TYR A 507 8.36 16.72 27.41
C TYR A 507 9.70 16.92 28.14
N PHE A 508 10.03 16.04 29.07
CA PHE A 508 11.30 16.13 29.83
C PHE A 508 12.54 15.80 28.99
N GLY A 509 12.39 14.98 27.95
CA GLY A 509 13.50 14.62 27.07
C GLY A 509 13.81 15.69 26.02
N PHE A 510 12.80 16.22 25.35
CA PHE A 510 13.01 17.05 24.16
C PHE A 510 12.71 18.54 24.36
N LEU A 511 11.79 18.90 25.26
CA LEU A 511 11.47 20.31 25.50
C LEU A 511 12.23 20.86 26.70
N ASN A 512 12.11 20.26 27.87
CA ASN A 512 12.76 20.71 29.09
C ASN A 512 14.20 20.21 29.25
N ARG A 513 14.64 19.24 28.42
CA ARG A 513 15.99 18.68 28.37
C ARG A 513 16.55 18.22 29.73
N ARG A 514 15.67 17.86 30.69
CA ARG A 514 16.08 17.32 32.00
C ARG A 514 16.63 15.90 31.87
N ILE A 515 16.11 15.11 30.93
CA ILE A 515 16.63 13.79 30.59
C ILE A 515 17.69 13.99 29.52
N ASN A 516 18.95 13.68 29.85
CA ASN A 516 20.04 13.80 28.88
C ASN A 516 20.01 12.61 27.91
N ILE A 517 19.25 12.76 26.80
CA ILE A 517 19.14 11.74 25.75
C ILE A 517 20.49 11.52 25.05
N GLU A 518 21.34 12.54 24.96
CA GLU A 518 22.65 12.44 24.32
C GLU A 518 23.53 11.40 25.03
N THR A 519 23.56 11.37 26.36
CA THR A 519 24.32 10.36 27.11
C THR A 519 23.81 8.93 26.85
N LEU A 520 22.52 8.74 26.65
CA LEU A 520 21.94 7.44 26.30
C LEU A 520 22.36 7.01 24.88
N THR A 521 22.29 7.93 23.92
CA THR A 521 22.59 7.66 22.51
C THR A 521 24.09 7.58 22.20
N THR A 522 24.96 8.24 23.00
CA THR A 522 26.42 8.23 22.82
C THR A 522 27.11 7.06 23.49
N SER A 523 26.45 6.34 24.41
CA SER A 523 27.00 5.10 24.98
C SER A 523 27.23 4.04 23.89
N SER A 524 28.18 3.12 24.07
CA SER A 524 28.47 2.06 23.07
C SER A 524 27.25 1.21 22.75
N PHE A 525 26.46 0.86 23.77
CA PHE A 525 25.22 0.11 23.61
C PHE A 525 24.13 0.94 22.93
N GLY A 526 23.95 2.20 23.35
CA GLY A 526 22.98 3.10 22.77
C GLY A 526 23.25 3.42 21.29
N ARG A 527 24.52 3.59 20.90
CA ARG A 527 24.92 3.75 19.50
C ARG A 527 24.61 2.50 18.67
N GLY A 528 24.88 1.31 19.21
CA GLY A 528 24.58 0.04 18.53
C GLY A 528 23.08 -0.10 18.26
N LEU A 529 22.24 0.08 19.29
CA LEU A 529 20.77 0.04 19.15
C LEU A 529 20.26 1.17 18.24
N GLY A 530 20.76 2.39 18.41
CA GLY A 530 20.35 3.52 17.58
C GLY A 530 20.62 3.29 16.10
N ASN A 531 21.79 2.77 15.76
CA ASN A 531 22.15 2.42 14.39
C ASN A 531 21.28 1.28 13.84
N LEU A 532 20.97 0.27 14.65
CA LEU A 532 20.07 -0.83 14.28
C LEU A 532 18.65 -0.30 13.97
N TRP A 533 18.11 0.56 14.83
CA TRP A 533 16.79 1.15 14.61
C TRP A 533 16.79 2.13 13.43
N LEU A 534 17.81 2.98 13.30
CA LEU A 534 17.95 3.93 12.19
C LEU A 534 18.04 3.21 10.83
N SER A 535 18.71 2.06 10.77
CA SER A 535 18.81 1.22 9.56
C SER A 535 17.55 0.42 9.24
N GLY A 536 16.46 0.58 10.01
CA GLY A 536 15.25 -0.25 9.85
C GLY A 536 15.52 -1.72 10.14
N TRP A 537 16.29 -1.98 11.23
CA TRP A 537 16.66 -3.32 11.72
C TRP A 537 17.55 -4.12 10.76
N GLY A 538 18.15 -3.44 9.78
CA GLY A 538 19.03 -4.06 8.80
C GLY A 538 18.30 -4.97 7.78
N ILE A 539 16.97 -4.90 7.69
CA ILE A 539 16.19 -5.79 6.83
C ILE A 539 16.48 -5.52 5.35
N ASP A 540 16.66 -4.25 4.95
CA ASP A 540 17.09 -3.90 3.58
C ASP A 540 18.45 -4.49 3.23
N TRP A 541 19.41 -4.45 4.16
CA TRP A 541 20.72 -5.10 3.97
C TRP A 541 20.59 -6.62 3.83
N LEU A 542 19.71 -7.24 4.64
CA LEU A 542 19.45 -8.67 4.56
C LEU A 542 18.86 -9.03 3.19
N TYR A 543 17.88 -8.27 2.69
CA TYR A 543 17.27 -8.51 1.39
C TYR A 543 18.23 -8.29 0.23
N ASP A 544 19.05 -7.24 0.30
CA ASP A 544 20.10 -7.03 -0.69
C ASP A 544 21.04 -8.24 -0.78
N ARG A 545 21.45 -8.79 0.36
CA ARG A 545 22.40 -9.90 0.41
C ARG A 545 21.79 -11.25 0.01
N LEU A 546 20.52 -11.51 0.41
CA LEU A 546 19.88 -12.82 0.19
C LEU A 546 19.21 -12.93 -1.18
N PHE A 547 18.64 -11.83 -1.72
CA PHE A 547 17.82 -11.86 -2.92
C PHE A 547 18.40 -11.00 -4.04
N VAL A 548 18.70 -9.72 -3.78
CA VAL A 548 19.05 -8.77 -4.84
C VAL A 548 20.40 -9.10 -5.48
N ARG A 549 21.45 -9.24 -4.69
CA ARG A 549 22.80 -9.55 -5.21
C ARG A 549 22.87 -10.92 -5.87
N PRO A 550 22.32 -12.02 -5.30
CA PRO A 550 22.30 -13.30 -5.99
C PRO A 550 21.55 -13.26 -7.32
N TYR A 551 20.41 -12.56 -7.37
CA TYR A 551 19.66 -12.35 -8.61
C TYR A 551 20.50 -11.62 -9.68
N TYR A 552 21.16 -10.51 -9.33
CA TYR A 552 22.02 -9.79 -10.26
C TYR A 552 23.24 -10.63 -10.70
N ARG A 553 23.82 -11.44 -9.81
CA ARG A 553 24.89 -12.36 -10.17
C ARG A 553 24.43 -13.40 -11.17
N LEU A 554 23.27 -14.01 -10.93
CA LEU A 554 22.65 -14.97 -11.84
C LEU A 554 22.30 -14.32 -13.19
N ALA A 555 21.67 -13.15 -13.18
CA ALA A 555 21.34 -12.42 -14.39
C ALA A 555 22.59 -12.05 -15.22
N ASN A 556 23.67 -11.65 -14.56
CA ASN A 556 24.94 -11.35 -15.24
C ASN A 556 25.62 -12.62 -15.80
N LEU A 557 25.48 -13.75 -15.09
CA LEU A 557 26.00 -15.05 -15.56
C LEU A 557 25.24 -15.56 -16.80
N LEU A 558 23.91 -15.30 -16.83
CA LEU A 558 23.03 -15.69 -17.94
C LEU A 558 22.98 -14.62 -19.06
N LYS A 559 23.69 -13.49 -18.91
CA LYS A 559 23.69 -12.40 -19.89
C LYS A 559 24.21 -12.82 -21.27
N SER A 560 25.17 -13.74 -21.32
CA SER A 560 25.54 -14.47 -22.51
C SER A 560 24.70 -15.75 -22.56
N GLU A 561 23.50 -15.66 -23.11
CA GLU A 561 22.54 -16.75 -23.13
C GLU A 561 23.18 -18.02 -23.73
N PRO A 562 23.23 -19.14 -23.00
CA PRO A 562 23.82 -20.38 -23.53
C PRO A 562 23.12 -20.84 -24.84
N VAL A 563 21.84 -20.49 -24.98
CA VAL A 563 21.04 -20.75 -26.18
C VAL A 563 21.56 -19.91 -27.37
N ASP A 564 21.90 -18.65 -27.15
CA ASP A 564 22.48 -17.80 -28.20
C ASP A 564 23.85 -18.30 -28.68
N VAL A 565 24.65 -18.91 -27.81
CA VAL A 565 25.91 -19.54 -28.21
C VAL A 565 25.64 -20.69 -29.21
N ILE A 566 24.58 -21.48 -29.00
CA ILE A 566 24.19 -22.53 -29.92
C ILE A 566 23.71 -21.94 -31.25
N TYR A 567 22.84 -20.94 -31.22
CA TYR A 567 22.37 -20.26 -32.44
C TYR A 567 23.50 -19.59 -33.21
N ASN A 568 24.40 -18.92 -32.53
CA ASN A 568 25.56 -18.30 -33.15
C ASN A 568 26.51 -19.34 -33.78
N ALA A 569 26.72 -20.49 -33.11
CA ALA A 569 27.50 -21.60 -33.67
C ALA A 569 26.85 -22.16 -34.94
N ILE A 570 25.50 -22.27 -34.96
CA ILE A 570 24.77 -22.71 -36.18
C ILE A 570 24.92 -21.67 -37.30
N VAL A 571 24.84 -20.38 -36.97
CA VAL A 571 25.04 -19.30 -37.95
C VAL A 571 26.47 -19.33 -38.51
N GLU A 572 27.48 -19.45 -37.66
CA GLU A 572 28.88 -19.56 -38.07
C GLU A 572 29.11 -20.80 -38.93
N LEU A 573 28.54 -21.95 -38.55
CA LEU A 573 28.62 -23.17 -39.35
C LEU A 573 27.98 -22.97 -40.72
N ASN A 574 26.81 -22.36 -40.82
CA ASN A 574 26.16 -22.03 -42.09
C ASN A 574 27.00 -21.08 -42.96
N GLN A 575 27.62 -20.09 -42.33
CA GLN A 575 28.53 -19.16 -43.05
C GLN A 575 29.77 -19.90 -43.59
N LEU A 576 30.38 -20.78 -42.81
CA LEU A 576 31.50 -21.60 -43.19
C LEU A 576 31.11 -22.53 -44.35
N LEU A 577 29.95 -23.19 -44.24
CA LEU A 577 29.41 -24.05 -45.30
C LEU A 577 29.15 -23.24 -46.60
N ASN A 578 28.58 -22.06 -46.46
CA ASN A 578 28.34 -21.18 -47.61
C ASN A 578 29.67 -20.75 -48.27
N LEU A 579 30.68 -20.36 -47.49
CA LEU A 579 32.02 -20.04 -48.03
C LEU A 579 32.68 -21.23 -48.73
N TRP A 580 32.49 -22.44 -48.22
CA TRP A 580 33.03 -23.66 -48.77
C TRP A 580 32.30 -24.05 -50.08
N LEU A 581 30.98 -24.03 -50.07
CA LEU A 581 30.14 -24.30 -51.23
C LEU A 581 30.31 -23.22 -52.33
N SER A 582 30.45 -21.96 -51.98
CA SER A 582 30.71 -20.85 -52.90
C SER A 582 32.02 -21.03 -53.66
N LYS A 583 33.07 -21.59 -53.01
CA LYS A 583 34.34 -21.90 -53.69
C LYS A 583 34.20 -22.99 -54.76
N SER A 584 33.20 -23.87 -54.63
CA SER A 584 32.91 -24.90 -55.66
C SER A 584 32.23 -24.30 -56.89
N GLN A 585 31.62 -23.11 -56.74
CA GLN A 585 30.95 -22.41 -57.84
C GLN A 585 31.98 -21.54 -58.61
N THR A 586 32.78 -22.16 -59.43
CA THR A 586 33.86 -21.52 -60.14
C THR A 586 33.39 -20.61 -61.29
N GLY A 587 32.12 -20.55 -61.65
CA GLY A 587 31.53 -19.83 -62.80
C GLY A 587 31.91 -20.40 -64.14
N ARG A 588 32.71 -21.46 -64.17
CA ARG A 588 33.17 -22.09 -65.44
C ARG A 588 32.23 -23.22 -65.81
N LEU A 589 31.46 -23.05 -66.87
CA LEU A 589 30.48 -24.01 -67.41
C LEU A 589 31.03 -25.44 -67.56
N ARG A 590 32.30 -25.57 -67.93
CA ARG A 590 32.98 -26.87 -68.09
C ARG A 590 32.98 -27.70 -66.79
N TRP A 591 33.23 -27.08 -65.64
CA TRP A 591 33.24 -27.79 -64.35
C TRP A 591 31.86 -28.22 -63.91
N TYR A 592 30.84 -27.45 -64.23
CA TYR A 592 29.45 -27.83 -63.94
C TYR A 592 28.98 -29.02 -64.78
N LEU A 593 29.34 -29.05 -66.08
CA LEU A 593 29.08 -30.17 -66.95
C LEU A 593 29.80 -31.46 -66.49
N VAL A 594 31.08 -31.33 -66.11
CA VAL A 594 31.87 -32.50 -65.63
C VAL A 594 31.28 -33.02 -64.31
N SER A 595 30.92 -32.15 -63.35
CA SER A 595 30.31 -32.61 -62.10
C SER A 595 28.93 -33.20 -62.29
N MET A 596 28.14 -32.68 -63.22
CA MET A 596 26.83 -33.22 -63.57
C MET A 596 26.94 -34.63 -64.20
N VAL A 597 27.89 -34.80 -65.13
CA VAL A 597 28.16 -36.12 -65.76
C VAL A 597 28.71 -37.11 -64.72
N ALA A 598 29.65 -36.69 -63.88
CA ALA A 598 30.18 -37.51 -62.81
C ALA A 598 29.09 -37.92 -61.81
N GLY A 599 28.22 -36.99 -61.40
CA GLY A 599 27.07 -37.27 -60.54
C GLY A 599 26.10 -38.28 -61.17
N LEU A 600 25.83 -38.15 -62.47
CA LEU A 600 24.98 -39.07 -63.22
C LEU A 600 25.59 -40.48 -63.26
N ILE A 601 26.89 -40.59 -63.51
CA ILE A 601 27.63 -41.89 -63.52
C ILE A 601 27.57 -42.51 -62.12
N ILE A 602 27.77 -41.73 -61.05
CA ILE A 602 27.67 -42.25 -59.67
C ILE A 602 26.25 -42.74 -59.37
N LEU A 603 25.22 -41.98 -59.74
CA LEU A 603 23.82 -42.40 -59.55
C LEU A 603 23.45 -43.65 -60.32
N ILE A 604 23.91 -43.76 -61.59
CA ILE A 604 23.69 -45.00 -62.41
C ILE A 604 24.45 -46.17 -61.77
N SER A 605 25.66 -45.97 -61.32
CA SER A 605 26.47 -47.00 -60.67
C SER A 605 25.86 -47.49 -59.36
N LEU A 606 25.33 -46.57 -58.56
CA LEU A 606 24.60 -46.90 -57.35
C LEU A 606 23.29 -47.61 -57.67
N ALA A 607 22.54 -47.18 -58.67
CA ALA A 607 21.29 -47.77 -59.07
C ALA A 607 21.50 -49.20 -59.68
N SER A 608 22.62 -49.40 -60.38
CA SER A 608 22.97 -50.74 -60.92
C SER A 608 23.46 -51.71 -59.83
N ASN A 609 24.02 -51.22 -58.72
CA ASN A 609 24.43 -52.05 -57.59
C ASN A 609 23.30 -52.28 -56.57
N LEU A 610 22.23 -51.51 -56.58
CA LEU A 610 20.98 -51.75 -55.87
C LEU A 610 20.15 -52.68 -56.81
N GLY A 611 20.21 -53.95 -56.57
CA GLY A 611 19.49 -54.97 -57.36
C GLY A 611 17.98 -54.65 -57.50
N PRO A 612 17.23 -55.31 -58.42
CA PRO A 612 15.88 -54.92 -58.83
C PRO A 612 14.78 -54.95 -57.77
N GLY A 613 15.14 -55.05 -56.50
CA GLY A 613 14.18 -55.15 -55.37
C GLY A 613 13.83 -53.82 -54.66
N VAL A 614 14.46 -52.68 -55.01
CA VAL A 614 14.29 -51.42 -54.23
C VAL A 614 13.46 -50.34 -54.96
N LEU A 615 12.99 -50.57 -56.14
CA LEU A 615 12.15 -49.65 -56.94
C LEU A 615 10.67 -50.04 -57.02
N GLN A 616 10.11 -50.61 -55.95
CA GLN A 616 8.64 -50.70 -55.79
C GLN A 616 8.19 -49.72 -54.75
N TRP A 617 7.99 -48.47 -55.16
CA TRP A 617 7.12 -47.52 -54.43
C TRP A 617 5.71 -47.70 -55.00
N GLN A 618 4.81 -48.34 -54.20
CA GLN A 618 3.38 -48.13 -54.31
C GLN A 618 2.98 -46.80 -53.60
#